data_f961211b612d74d7c6d2e94a845ff5bd
#
_entry.id   f961211b612d74d7c6d2e94a845ff5bd
#
_cell.length_a   1.000
_cell.length_b   1.000
_cell.length_c   1.000
_cell.angle_alpha   90.00
_cell.angle_beta   90.00
_cell.angle_gamma   90.00
#
_symmetry.space_group_name_H-M   'P 1'
#
loop_
_entity.id
_entity.type
_entity.pdbx_description
1 polymer ?
#
loop_
_entity_poly.entity_id
_entity_poly.type
_entity_poly.pdbx_seq_one_letter_code
_entity_poly.pdbx_strand_id
1 'polypeptide(L)'
;MHKYVPREGDTIIDVGAGTGWETLLFSRSVGVSGRVISIEAHPTVFRCLSKMRTENRLENVTLVHAAVADREGEVQLSDSPEHEGNSIIGGLSGIRVACTTLDHIFRSLGLSRVDLLKMNIEGAERLALSGMGEMVKKAKNVCISCHDFLANDGGPNELRTKADVITFLKQNDFAVSLRESDGRVNVRDYVYGLNEKLLTSN
;
A
#
# COMPACT_ATOMS: atom_id res chain seq x y z
N MET A 1 7.56 -6.36 -9.99
CA MET A 1 8.19 -5.89 -8.74
C MET A 1 9.64 -6.33 -8.66
N HIS A 2 10.49 -5.63 -7.90
CA HIS A 2 11.94 -5.89 -7.95
C HIS A 2 12.38 -7.16 -7.20
N LYS A 3 11.76 -7.45 -6.05
CA LYS A 3 12.21 -8.53 -5.15
C LYS A 3 11.19 -9.63 -4.93
N TYR A 4 9.99 -9.46 -5.45
CA TYR A 4 8.90 -10.41 -5.28
C TYR A 4 8.12 -10.58 -6.58
N VAL A 5 7.79 -11.81 -6.90
CA VAL A 5 6.92 -12.17 -8.03
C VAL A 5 5.69 -12.87 -7.45
N PRO A 6 4.48 -12.33 -7.65
CA PRO A 6 3.24 -12.98 -7.21
C PRO A 6 3.11 -14.41 -7.75
N ARG A 7 2.58 -15.31 -6.92
CA ARG A 7 2.40 -16.72 -7.26
C ARG A 7 0.95 -17.12 -7.02
N GLU A 8 0.54 -18.16 -7.65
CA GLU A 8 -0.79 -18.75 -7.44
C GLU A 8 -1.02 -19.05 -5.95
N GLY A 9 -2.18 -18.66 -5.42
CA GLY A 9 -2.56 -18.83 -4.03
C GLY A 9 -2.06 -17.74 -3.07
N ASP A 10 -1.28 -16.75 -3.53
CA ASP A 10 -0.81 -15.66 -2.69
C ASP A 10 -1.95 -14.73 -2.26
N THR A 11 -1.77 -14.13 -1.07
CA THR A 11 -2.62 -13.04 -0.56
C THR A 11 -1.85 -11.72 -0.68
N ILE A 12 -2.39 -10.78 -1.46
CA ILE A 12 -1.78 -9.47 -1.70
C ILE A 12 -2.68 -8.36 -1.15
N ILE A 13 -2.09 -7.40 -0.44
CA ILE A 13 -2.73 -6.14 -0.09
C ILE A 13 -2.09 -5.03 -0.92
N ASP A 14 -2.90 -4.33 -1.72
CA ASP A 14 -2.52 -3.23 -2.59
C ASP A 14 -3.11 -1.93 -2.04
N VAL A 15 -2.30 -1.17 -1.31
CA VAL A 15 -2.68 0.11 -0.70
C VAL A 15 -2.34 1.26 -1.64
N GLY A 16 -3.33 2.09 -1.94
CA GLY A 16 -3.25 3.06 -3.02
C GLY A 16 -3.32 2.36 -4.37
N ALA A 17 -4.42 1.61 -4.57
CA ALA A 17 -4.61 0.79 -5.76
C ALA A 17 -4.85 1.60 -7.04
N GLY A 18 -5.17 2.90 -6.89
CA GLY A 18 -5.47 3.77 -8.01
C GLY A 18 -6.61 3.24 -8.87
N THR A 19 -6.48 3.33 -10.17
CA THR A 19 -7.48 2.82 -11.14
C THR A 19 -7.43 1.30 -11.30
N GLY A 20 -6.50 0.59 -10.61
CA GLY A 20 -6.46 -0.87 -10.53
C GLY A 20 -5.53 -1.55 -11.53
N TRP A 21 -4.58 -0.84 -12.12
CA TRP A 21 -3.63 -1.44 -13.07
C TRP A 21 -2.81 -2.57 -12.44
N GLU A 22 -2.23 -2.33 -11.24
CA GLU A 22 -1.49 -3.36 -10.51
C GLU A 22 -2.43 -4.42 -9.95
N THR A 23 -3.62 -4.03 -9.47
CA THR A 23 -4.67 -4.95 -9.00
C THR A 23 -5.01 -6.00 -10.06
N LEU A 24 -5.18 -5.59 -11.33
CA LEU A 24 -5.46 -6.51 -12.45
C LEU A 24 -4.31 -7.53 -12.64
N LEU A 25 -3.07 -7.03 -12.60
CA LEU A 25 -1.89 -7.88 -12.73
C LEU A 25 -1.80 -8.87 -11.55
N PHE A 26 -1.98 -8.38 -10.33
CA PHE A 26 -1.95 -9.21 -9.13
C PHE A 26 -3.03 -10.30 -9.16
N SER A 27 -4.27 -9.90 -9.45
CA SER A 27 -5.40 -10.83 -9.52
C SER A 27 -5.14 -12.00 -10.48
N ARG A 28 -4.61 -11.71 -11.65
CA ARG A 28 -4.26 -12.75 -12.65
C ARG A 28 -3.08 -13.60 -12.21
N SER A 29 -2.11 -13.01 -11.54
CA SER A 29 -0.91 -13.72 -11.08
C SER A 29 -1.19 -14.66 -9.90
N VAL A 30 -2.07 -14.27 -8.98
CA VAL A 30 -2.38 -15.11 -7.82
C VAL A 30 -3.47 -16.16 -8.13
N GLY A 31 -4.15 -16.04 -9.25
CA GLY A 31 -5.16 -17.02 -9.70
C GLY A 31 -6.39 -17.09 -8.80
N VAL A 32 -7.25 -18.07 -9.07
CA VAL A 32 -8.54 -18.25 -8.36
C VAL A 32 -8.37 -18.69 -6.90
N SER A 33 -7.25 -19.30 -6.56
CA SER A 33 -6.91 -19.72 -5.19
C SER A 33 -6.27 -18.61 -4.34
N GLY A 34 -5.82 -17.53 -4.98
CA GLY A 34 -5.25 -16.36 -4.32
C GLY A 34 -6.28 -15.27 -4.01
N ARG A 35 -5.85 -14.24 -3.31
CA ARG A 35 -6.68 -13.09 -2.92
C ARG A 35 -5.93 -11.78 -3.13
N VAL A 36 -6.62 -10.77 -3.66
CA VAL A 36 -6.10 -9.39 -3.72
C VAL A 36 -7.06 -8.47 -2.96
N ILE A 37 -6.54 -7.71 -2.02
CA ILE A 37 -7.27 -6.69 -1.29
C ILE A 37 -6.77 -5.34 -1.78
N SER A 38 -7.59 -4.63 -2.55
CA SER A 38 -7.22 -3.34 -3.15
C SER A 38 -7.93 -2.21 -2.43
N ILE A 39 -7.13 -1.29 -1.90
CA ILE A 39 -7.58 -0.19 -1.04
C ILE A 39 -7.32 1.11 -1.79
N GLU A 40 -8.37 1.90 -1.95
CA GLU A 40 -8.31 3.21 -2.62
C GLU A 40 -9.19 4.21 -1.87
N ALA A 41 -8.62 5.37 -1.58
CA ALA A 41 -9.28 6.39 -0.77
C ALA A 41 -10.14 7.34 -1.59
N HIS A 42 -9.67 7.74 -2.79
CA HIS A 42 -10.33 8.77 -3.58
C HIS A 42 -11.60 8.23 -4.25
N PRO A 43 -12.80 8.83 -4.01
CA PRO A 43 -14.07 8.25 -4.45
C PRO A 43 -14.20 8.14 -5.98
N THR A 44 -13.65 9.07 -6.74
CA THR A 44 -13.67 9.01 -8.21
C THR A 44 -12.75 7.90 -8.72
N VAL A 45 -11.55 7.79 -8.16
CA VAL A 45 -10.57 6.76 -8.52
C VAL A 45 -11.08 5.37 -8.11
N PHE A 46 -11.69 5.26 -6.92
CA PHE A 46 -12.33 4.03 -6.46
C PHE A 46 -13.47 3.55 -7.39
N ARG A 47 -14.25 4.47 -7.95
CA ARG A 47 -15.27 4.11 -8.97
C ARG A 47 -14.62 3.52 -10.22
N CYS A 48 -13.47 4.07 -10.66
CA CYS A 48 -12.71 3.51 -11.79
C CYS A 48 -12.19 2.11 -11.45
N LEU A 49 -11.60 1.94 -10.26
CA LEU A 49 -11.14 0.64 -9.74
C LEU A 49 -12.28 -0.38 -9.69
N SER A 50 -13.46 0.01 -9.19
CA SER A 50 -14.64 -0.86 -9.11
C SER A 50 -15.13 -1.29 -10.49
N LYS A 51 -15.14 -0.36 -11.45
CA LYS A 51 -15.49 -0.65 -12.84
C LYS A 51 -14.47 -1.62 -13.47
N MET A 52 -13.17 -1.34 -13.30
CA MET A 52 -12.10 -2.20 -13.78
C MET A 52 -12.23 -3.64 -13.25
N ARG A 53 -12.49 -3.80 -11.94
CA ARG A 53 -12.74 -5.11 -11.32
C ARG A 53 -13.92 -5.85 -11.98
N THR A 54 -15.04 -5.15 -12.16
CA THR A 54 -16.27 -5.73 -12.72
C THR A 54 -16.09 -6.14 -14.18
N GLU A 55 -15.59 -5.24 -15.01
CA GLU A 55 -15.37 -5.47 -16.45
C GLU A 55 -14.39 -6.64 -16.72
N ASN A 56 -13.41 -6.81 -15.84
CA ASN A 56 -12.43 -7.90 -15.94
C ASN A 56 -12.83 -9.15 -15.17
N ARG A 57 -13.99 -9.19 -14.50
CA ARG A 57 -14.52 -10.33 -13.72
C ARG A 57 -13.54 -10.85 -12.68
N LEU A 58 -12.92 -9.93 -11.92
CA LEU A 58 -11.90 -10.29 -10.93
C LEU A 58 -12.58 -10.72 -9.61
N GLU A 59 -13.00 -11.97 -9.52
CA GLU A 59 -13.74 -12.50 -8.37
C GLU A 59 -12.87 -12.66 -7.12
N ASN A 60 -11.55 -12.84 -7.30
CA ASN A 60 -10.56 -12.95 -6.23
C ASN A 60 -10.08 -11.59 -5.68
N VAL A 61 -10.70 -10.46 -6.14
CA VAL A 61 -10.39 -9.11 -5.68
C VAL A 61 -11.45 -8.58 -4.73
N THR A 62 -11.03 -8.20 -3.52
CA THR A 62 -11.85 -7.46 -2.54
C THR A 62 -11.46 -5.99 -2.60
N LEU A 63 -12.43 -5.09 -2.72
CA LEU A 63 -12.21 -3.65 -2.74
C LEU A 63 -12.54 -3.03 -1.38
N VAL A 64 -11.70 -2.11 -0.93
CA VAL A 64 -11.90 -1.33 0.29
C VAL A 64 -11.84 0.16 -0.08
N HIS A 65 -12.94 0.89 0.14
CA HIS A 65 -13.01 2.32 -0.09
C HIS A 65 -12.69 3.08 1.20
N ALA A 66 -11.42 3.29 1.44
CA ALA A 66 -10.94 4.03 2.62
C ALA A 66 -9.49 4.52 2.41
N ALA A 67 -9.11 5.56 3.13
CA ALA A 67 -7.70 5.88 3.37
C ALA A 67 -7.13 4.92 4.42
N VAL A 68 -5.87 4.54 4.28
CA VAL A 68 -5.15 3.81 5.32
C VAL A 68 -4.45 4.81 6.24
N ALA A 69 -4.71 4.69 7.55
CA ALA A 69 -4.21 5.60 8.56
C ALA A 69 -3.86 4.85 9.86
N ASP A 70 -3.57 5.62 10.92
CA ASP A 70 -3.27 5.13 12.27
C ASP A 70 -4.52 4.79 13.11
N ARG A 71 -5.71 5.14 12.61
CA ARG A 71 -7.00 4.99 13.31
C ARG A 71 -8.15 4.77 12.35
N GLU A 72 -9.28 4.40 12.91
CA GLU A 72 -10.56 4.41 12.22
C GLU A 72 -11.25 5.78 12.36
N GLY A 73 -12.06 6.16 11.38
CA GLY A 73 -12.79 7.41 11.37
C GLY A 73 -12.82 8.07 10.00
N GLU A 74 -12.56 9.36 9.96
CA GLU A 74 -12.51 10.16 8.73
C GLU A 74 -11.25 11.02 8.68
N VAL A 75 -10.79 11.28 7.46
CA VAL A 75 -9.66 12.18 7.16
C VAL A 75 -9.99 13.08 5.98
N GLN A 76 -9.27 14.19 5.88
CA GLN A 76 -9.29 15.03 4.68
C GLN A 76 -8.29 14.47 3.67
N LEU A 77 -8.75 14.23 2.44
CA LEU A 77 -7.93 13.83 1.30
C LEU A 77 -7.88 14.99 0.32
N SER A 78 -6.71 15.37 -0.14
CA SER A 78 -6.60 16.38 -1.19
C SER A 78 -7.36 15.94 -2.45
N ASP A 79 -7.85 16.89 -3.22
CA ASP A 79 -8.66 16.62 -4.43
C ASP A 79 -8.08 17.44 -5.58
N SER A 80 -6.99 16.95 -6.17
CA SER A 80 -6.42 17.54 -7.37
C SER A 80 -7.13 17.03 -8.62
N PRO A 81 -7.24 17.86 -9.69
CA PRO A 81 -7.87 17.44 -10.94
C PRO A 81 -7.23 16.22 -11.61
N GLU A 82 -5.92 16.07 -11.44
CA GLU A 82 -5.14 14.96 -12.02
C GLU A 82 -5.39 13.63 -11.26
N HIS A 83 -5.95 13.69 -10.05
CA HIS A 83 -6.19 12.56 -9.14
C HIS A 83 -4.96 11.73 -8.77
N GLU A 84 -3.85 11.92 -9.44
CA GLU A 84 -2.54 11.39 -9.06
C GLU A 84 -1.92 12.28 -7.98
N GLY A 85 -1.25 11.69 -6.99
CA GLY A 85 -0.64 12.44 -5.90
C GLY A 85 -1.61 12.96 -4.83
N ASN A 86 -2.87 12.54 -4.80
CA ASN A 86 -3.78 12.89 -3.72
C ASN A 86 -3.35 12.23 -2.41
N SER A 87 -3.20 13.04 -1.36
CA SER A 87 -2.67 12.62 -0.06
C SER A 87 -3.55 13.10 1.09
N ILE A 88 -3.51 12.38 2.21
CA ILE A 88 -4.08 12.82 3.48
C ILE A 88 -3.10 13.71 4.28
N ILE A 89 -1.91 13.94 3.75
CA ILE A 89 -0.88 14.78 4.36
C ILE A 89 -1.04 16.22 3.87
N GLY A 90 -1.03 17.19 4.82
CA GLY A 90 -1.08 18.62 4.52
C GLY A 90 -2.43 19.17 4.02
N GLY A 91 -3.47 18.36 3.98
CA GLY A 91 -4.77 18.76 3.46
C GLY A 91 -5.59 19.59 4.43
N LEU A 92 -5.55 20.93 4.28
CA LEU A 92 -6.53 21.85 4.90
C LEU A 92 -7.79 22.00 4.04
N SER A 93 -7.73 21.60 2.77
CA SER A 93 -8.85 21.62 1.81
C SER A 93 -8.86 20.31 1.01
N GLY A 94 -10.01 19.69 0.88
CA GLY A 94 -10.16 18.43 0.15
C GLY A 94 -11.50 17.79 0.42
N ILE A 95 -11.61 16.53 0.07
CA ILE A 95 -12.80 15.72 0.31
C ILE A 95 -12.63 14.93 1.62
N ARG A 96 -13.73 14.75 2.33
CA ARG A 96 -13.77 13.89 3.52
C ARG A 96 -13.96 12.44 3.09
N VAL A 97 -13.07 11.56 3.54
CA VAL A 97 -13.12 10.13 3.25
C VAL A 97 -12.99 9.31 4.53
N ALA A 98 -13.58 8.12 4.53
CA ALA A 98 -13.37 7.16 5.62
C ALA A 98 -11.88 6.78 5.71
N CYS A 99 -11.39 6.54 6.92
CA CYS A 99 -10.07 5.98 7.14
C CYS A 99 -10.13 4.76 8.08
N THR A 100 -9.18 3.87 7.91
CA THR A 100 -9.07 2.63 8.69
C THR A 100 -7.60 2.21 8.82
N THR A 101 -7.34 1.25 9.69
CA THR A 101 -6.00 0.69 9.88
C THR A 101 -5.83 -0.61 9.08
N LEU A 102 -4.57 -0.93 8.74
CA LEU A 102 -4.27 -2.22 8.10
C LEU A 102 -4.57 -3.40 9.01
N ASP A 103 -4.42 -3.25 10.32
CA ASP A 103 -4.79 -4.27 11.30
C ASP A 103 -6.30 -4.53 11.32
N HIS A 104 -7.12 -3.47 11.19
CA HIS A 104 -8.57 -3.64 11.09
C HIS A 104 -8.96 -4.39 9.82
N ILE A 105 -8.41 -4.02 8.66
CA ILE A 105 -8.66 -4.71 7.39
C ILE A 105 -8.24 -6.18 7.50
N PHE A 106 -7.05 -6.44 8.03
CA PHE A 106 -6.51 -7.79 8.21
C PHE A 106 -7.46 -8.68 9.03
N ARG A 107 -7.95 -8.17 10.17
CA ARG A 107 -8.88 -8.90 11.05
C ARG A 107 -10.27 -9.04 10.43
N SER A 108 -10.85 -7.96 9.89
CA SER A 108 -12.20 -7.95 9.36
C SER A 108 -12.40 -8.89 8.17
N LEU A 109 -11.34 -9.08 7.37
CA LEU A 109 -11.34 -10.00 6.22
C LEU A 109 -10.88 -11.43 6.58
N GLY A 110 -10.60 -11.70 7.85
CA GLY A 110 -10.16 -13.02 8.33
C GLY A 110 -8.86 -13.48 7.68
N LEU A 111 -7.93 -12.55 7.41
CA LEU A 111 -6.65 -12.90 6.80
C LEU A 111 -5.75 -13.57 7.84
N SER A 112 -5.05 -14.62 7.45
CA SER A 112 -4.07 -15.31 8.30
C SER A 112 -2.62 -15.00 7.93
N ARG A 113 -2.41 -14.55 6.67
CA ARG A 113 -1.09 -14.17 6.13
C ARG A 113 -1.25 -13.10 5.05
N VAL A 114 -0.16 -12.41 4.75
CA VAL A 114 -0.03 -11.50 3.61
C VAL A 114 1.28 -11.84 2.90
N ASP A 115 1.21 -12.33 1.68
CA ASP A 115 2.41 -12.71 0.92
C ASP A 115 3.11 -11.46 0.36
N LEU A 116 2.33 -10.42 0.01
CA LEU A 116 2.84 -9.11 -0.35
C LEU A 116 1.94 -8.00 0.18
N LEU A 117 2.54 -7.02 0.86
CA LEU A 117 1.98 -5.68 1.04
C LEU A 117 2.66 -4.72 0.05
N LYS A 118 1.91 -4.19 -0.90
CA LYS A 118 2.34 -3.04 -1.72
C LYS A 118 1.67 -1.79 -1.18
N MET A 119 2.41 -0.69 -1.07
CA MET A 119 1.88 0.60 -0.60
C MET A 119 2.43 1.75 -1.44
N ASN A 120 1.52 2.62 -1.89
CA ASN A 120 1.82 3.84 -2.62
C ASN A 120 0.73 4.89 -2.31
N ILE A 121 0.94 5.73 -1.30
CA ILE A 121 -0.08 6.60 -0.68
C ILE A 121 0.40 8.04 -0.43
N GLU A 122 1.33 8.49 -1.25
CA GLU A 122 1.69 9.89 -1.40
C GLU A 122 2.05 10.58 -0.06
N GLY A 123 2.95 9.95 0.73
CA GLY A 123 3.48 10.50 1.98
C GLY A 123 2.75 10.06 3.25
N ALA A 124 1.62 9.35 3.15
CA ALA A 124 0.88 8.87 4.33
C ALA A 124 1.44 7.57 4.93
N GLU A 125 2.60 7.08 4.46
CA GLU A 125 3.18 5.80 4.85
C GLU A 125 3.37 5.71 6.37
N ARG A 126 3.81 6.79 7.07
CA ARG A 126 3.95 6.80 8.53
C ARG A 126 2.66 6.47 9.27
N LEU A 127 1.54 7.06 8.82
CA LEU A 127 0.23 6.81 9.43
C LEU A 127 -0.19 5.36 9.21
N ALA A 128 -0.01 4.85 7.99
CA ALA A 128 -0.30 3.47 7.66
C ALA A 128 0.53 2.47 8.51
N LEU A 129 1.83 2.72 8.69
CA LEU A 129 2.70 1.88 9.52
C LEU A 129 2.26 1.87 10.98
N SER A 130 1.81 3.01 11.52
CA SER A 130 1.31 3.10 12.90
C SER A 130 0.04 2.26 13.12
N GLY A 131 -0.75 2.03 12.08
CA GLY A 131 -1.94 1.16 12.08
C GLY A 131 -1.68 -0.31 11.69
N MET A 132 -0.43 -0.79 11.73
CA MET A 132 -0.01 -2.09 11.18
C MET A 132 0.79 -2.93 12.21
N GLY A 133 0.38 -2.94 13.48
CA GLY A 133 1.12 -3.64 14.54
C GLY A 133 0.98 -5.17 14.55
N GLU A 134 -0.16 -5.68 14.11
CA GLU A 134 -0.46 -7.12 14.02
C GLU A 134 -0.15 -7.66 12.62
N MET A 135 -0.68 -7.01 11.60
CA MET A 135 -0.57 -7.45 10.21
C MET A 135 0.89 -7.51 9.74
N VAL A 136 1.75 -6.59 10.19
CA VAL A 136 3.18 -6.58 9.83
C VAL A 136 3.87 -7.91 10.18
N LYS A 137 3.50 -8.54 11.29
CA LYS A 137 4.04 -9.83 11.73
C LYS A 137 3.59 -11.02 10.86
N LYS A 138 2.57 -10.81 10.03
CA LYS A 138 1.99 -11.78 9.10
C LYS A 138 2.29 -11.46 7.63
N ALA A 139 2.97 -10.34 7.38
CA ALA A 139 3.40 -9.93 6.05
C ALA A 139 4.78 -10.53 5.73
N LYS A 140 4.87 -11.26 4.61
CA LYS A 140 6.11 -11.91 4.16
C LYS A 140 6.98 -10.97 3.35
N ASN A 141 6.39 -10.25 2.42
CA ASN A 141 7.09 -9.28 1.59
C ASN A 141 6.38 -7.93 1.67
N VAL A 142 7.16 -6.86 1.61
CA VAL A 142 6.63 -5.50 1.49
C VAL A 142 7.32 -4.76 0.34
N CYS A 143 6.57 -3.87 -0.31
CA CYS A 143 7.05 -2.96 -1.34
C CYS A 143 6.36 -1.61 -1.10
N ILE A 144 7.08 -0.65 -0.54
CA ILE A 144 6.55 0.65 -0.14
C ILE A 144 7.21 1.74 -0.98
N SER A 145 6.40 2.52 -1.70
CA SER A 145 6.83 3.72 -2.41
C SER A 145 6.84 4.88 -1.43
N CYS A 146 8.01 5.39 -1.11
CA CYS A 146 8.16 6.63 -0.32
C CYS A 146 8.23 7.83 -1.28
N HIS A 147 7.90 9.00 -0.77
CA HIS A 147 7.76 10.20 -1.60
C HIS A 147 8.78 11.29 -1.24
N ASP A 148 9.94 10.89 -0.70
CA ASP A 148 11.04 11.77 -0.33
C ASP A 148 11.52 12.63 -1.50
N PHE A 149 11.42 12.13 -2.73
CA PHE A 149 11.76 12.89 -3.94
C PHE A 149 10.89 14.15 -4.11
N LEU A 150 9.62 14.11 -3.75
CA LEU A 150 8.74 15.29 -3.78
C LEU A 150 9.18 16.35 -2.77
N ALA A 151 9.60 15.91 -1.57
CA ALA A 151 10.14 16.83 -0.57
C ALA A 151 11.52 17.39 -0.98
N ASN A 152 12.30 16.66 -1.77
CA ASN A 152 13.56 17.14 -2.33
C ASN A 152 13.34 18.21 -3.41
N ASP A 153 12.21 18.13 -4.14
CA ASP A 153 11.81 19.11 -5.16
C ASP A 153 11.01 20.29 -4.59
N GLY A 154 11.11 20.53 -3.27
CA GLY A 154 10.49 21.68 -2.58
C GLY A 154 9.11 21.40 -1.98
N GLY A 155 8.65 20.16 -2.01
CA GLY A 155 7.43 19.73 -1.32
C GLY A 155 7.57 19.70 0.21
N PRO A 156 6.48 19.43 0.93
CA PRO A 156 6.46 19.38 2.40
C PRO A 156 7.43 18.34 2.97
N ASN A 157 8.10 18.66 4.09
CA ASN A 157 9.01 17.71 4.76
C ASN A 157 8.30 16.47 5.29
N GLU A 158 7.01 16.52 5.52
CA GLU A 158 6.15 15.41 5.94
C GLU A 158 6.15 14.25 4.94
N LEU A 159 6.48 14.53 3.67
CA LEU A 159 6.63 13.51 2.62
C LEU A 159 7.92 12.68 2.76
N ARG A 160 8.86 13.07 3.65
CA ARG A 160 10.08 12.30 3.92
C ARG A 160 9.78 11.12 4.83
N THR A 161 9.34 10.02 4.27
CA THR A 161 8.90 8.84 5.01
C THR A 161 9.87 7.65 4.93
N LYS A 162 10.82 7.67 4.00
CA LYS A 162 11.72 6.55 3.70
C LYS A 162 12.52 6.06 4.91
N ALA A 163 13.08 6.99 5.69
CA ALA A 163 13.86 6.63 6.88
C ALA A 163 13.03 5.94 7.95
N ASP A 164 11.78 6.41 8.16
CA ASP A 164 10.84 5.84 9.12
C ASP A 164 10.36 4.46 8.66
N VAL A 165 10.07 4.29 7.36
CA VAL A 165 9.72 3.00 6.75
C VAL A 165 10.85 1.98 6.97
N ILE A 166 12.09 2.35 6.68
CA ILE A 166 13.26 1.49 6.88
C ILE A 166 13.39 1.08 8.35
N THR A 167 13.26 2.06 9.26
CA THR A 167 13.37 1.81 10.71
C THR A 167 12.28 0.86 11.18
N PHE A 168 11.03 1.13 10.80
CA PHE A 168 9.89 0.30 11.15
C PHE A 168 10.05 -1.16 10.65
N LEU A 169 10.47 -1.34 9.41
CA LEU A 169 10.66 -2.67 8.83
C LEU A 169 11.76 -3.44 9.56
N LYS A 170 12.91 -2.81 9.85
CA LYS A 170 14.00 -3.43 10.60
C LYS A 170 13.58 -3.83 12.01
N GLN A 171 12.77 -3.02 12.70
CA GLN A 171 12.23 -3.32 14.03
C GLN A 171 11.22 -4.48 14.01
N ASN A 172 10.67 -4.81 12.84
CA ASN A 172 9.73 -5.92 12.66
C ASN A 172 10.34 -7.10 11.88
N ASP A 173 11.65 -7.29 11.97
CA ASP A 173 12.40 -8.44 11.46
C ASP A 173 12.44 -8.57 9.92
N PHE A 174 12.32 -7.45 9.21
CA PHE A 174 12.49 -7.44 7.76
C PHE A 174 13.95 -7.16 7.35
N ALA A 175 14.48 -8.00 6.48
CA ALA A 175 15.66 -7.67 5.67
C ALA A 175 15.24 -6.62 4.63
N VAL A 176 15.83 -5.43 4.73
CA VAL A 176 15.49 -4.30 3.86
C VAL A 176 16.45 -4.23 2.68
N SER A 177 15.92 -3.96 1.49
CA SER A 177 16.70 -3.69 0.28
C SER A 177 16.18 -2.45 -0.44
N LEU A 178 17.08 -1.70 -1.07
CA LEU A 178 16.84 -0.44 -1.76
C LEU A 178 17.36 -0.50 -3.19
N ARG A 179 16.98 0.48 -4.00
CA ARG A 179 17.44 0.65 -5.38
C ARG A 179 18.14 2.01 -5.57
N GLU A 180 19.05 2.35 -4.70
CA GLU A 180 19.70 3.68 -4.66
C GLU A 180 20.46 4.04 -5.94
N SER A 181 20.94 3.04 -6.68
CA SER A 181 21.64 3.22 -7.97
C SER A 181 20.71 3.31 -9.19
N ASP A 182 19.37 3.22 -9.02
CA ASP A 182 18.44 3.34 -10.16
C ASP A 182 18.42 4.79 -10.67
N GLY A 183 18.47 4.94 -11.99
CA GLY A 183 18.45 6.27 -12.63
C GLY A 183 17.13 7.02 -12.46
N ARG A 184 16.05 6.32 -12.15
CA ARG A 184 14.71 6.90 -11.98
C ARG A 184 14.53 7.36 -10.53
N VAL A 185 14.27 8.65 -10.32
CA VAL A 185 14.20 9.27 -8.99
C VAL A 185 13.13 8.60 -8.12
N ASN A 186 11.92 8.44 -8.63
CA ASN A 186 10.83 7.80 -7.92
C ASN A 186 11.13 6.34 -7.55
N VAL A 187 11.91 5.61 -8.33
CA VAL A 187 12.29 4.22 -8.05
C VAL A 187 13.30 4.09 -6.91
N ARG A 188 14.16 5.10 -6.72
CA ARG A 188 15.12 5.12 -5.60
C ARG A 188 14.45 5.21 -4.23
N ASP A 189 13.22 5.70 -4.18
CA ASP A 189 12.48 5.86 -2.93
C ASP A 189 11.58 4.66 -2.59
N TYR A 190 11.61 3.60 -3.42
CA TYR A 190 11.00 2.33 -3.02
C TYR A 190 11.83 1.61 -1.96
N VAL A 191 11.14 1.17 -0.91
CA VAL A 191 11.68 0.31 0.14
C VAL A 191 11.09 -1.09 0.00
N TYR A 192 11.96 -2.10 -0.11
CA TYR A 192 11.56 -3.50 -0.18
C TYR A 192 11.97 -4.20 1.12
N GLY A 193 11.08 -5.02 1.66
CA GLY A 193 11.37 -5.83 2.85
C GLY A 193 10.96 -7.27 2.66
N LEU A 194 11.78 -8.18 3.20
CA LEU A 194 11.48 -9.61 3.31
C LEU A 194 11.53 -9.99 4.79
N ASN A 195 10.43 -10.51 5.32
CA ASN A 195 10.34 -10.95 6.71
C ASN A 195 11.06 -12.30 6.87
N GLU A 196 12.23 -12.27 7.50
CA GLU A 196 13.09 -13.45 7.64
C GLU A 196 12.51 -14.49 8.59
N LYS A 197 11.74 -14.09 9.61
CA LYS A 197 11.09 -15.01 10.53
C LYS A 197 10.06 -15.90 9.85
N LEU A 198 9.37 -15.41 8.83
CA LEU A 198 8.37 -16.17 8.09
C LEU A 198 8.97 -17.11 7.04
N LEU A 199 10.27 -17.04 6.78
CA LEU A 199 10.99 -17.99 5.91
C LEU A 199 11.35 -19.29 6.63
N THR A 200 11.52 -19.22 7.96
CA THR A 200 11.99 -20.37 8.79
C THR A 200 10.87 -21.16 9.42
N SER A 201 9.60 -20.78 9.18
CA SER A 201 8.39 -21.34 9.82
C SER A 201 7.66 -22.35 8.92
N ASN A 202 8.38 -23.07 8.05
CA ASN A 202 7.82 -24.18 7.24
C ASN A 202 8.14 -25.54 7.87
#